data_5414b1dd208538fd5b028a10d2da4cb5
#
_entry.id   5414b1dd208538fd5b028a10d2da4cb5
#
_cell.length_a   1.000
_cell.length_b   1.000
_cell.length_c   1.000
_cell.angle_alpha   90.00
_cell.angle_beta   90.00
_cell.angle_gamma   90.00
#
_symmetry.space_group_name_H-M   'P 1'
#
loop_
_entity.id
_entity.type
_entity.pdbx_description
1 polymer ?
#
loop_
_entity_poly.entity_id
_entity_poly.type
_entity_poly.pdbx_seq_one_letter_code
_entity_poly.pdbx_strand_id
1 'polypeptide(L)'
;MTTEDILQLRDHGEVSKVQFKERILDKYDIGCEMVAMSNFRGGQLVIGINDKTGEFNPLSYSEVQETSNLLGNIASENVVPSILLDIDTANVEGGNIVVATIKEGNNKPYHDNKGIVWIKNGADKRKVFDNAELAEMMSECGSFAPDEAVVRDATLDDLDKDTIKKFLQKRFSLVLEKKGIVDDVLRETSIDDIADAIAKGHNLNKLMRNLRFIRPDGRLTVAAMLLFGKYTQRWMPVMTAKCISFVGNSVGGRQFRDKVNDADMEGNLLHQFETIMSFFTRNLKNVQVEKEFNSMGKLEIPYSSLVEFVVNALVHRSLNWNAPIRIFIFDNRVEIHSPGILPNGLQVEDITNGTSIPRNNFLFSNAIYLLPYTGAGTGIQRALENGLQVEFKNDERTHEFLITIARKVNLDINSDTSKSDSDTNSDILDVDSDTKVHGSSVDSDTRRIKLTPKQKDVVNYCSVPRSSREILERVGVSYHSKNIHAYITSLIEAGYLEMTNPNNPNASNQKYRKK
;
A
#
# COMPACT_ATOMS: atom_id res chain seq x y z
N MET A 1 -17.52 28.04 -13.19
CA MET A 1 -18.00 27.47 -11.93
C MET A 1 -19.37 28.02 -11.61
N THR A 2 -20.31 27.19 -11.12
CA THR A 2 -21.67 27.61 -10.78
C THR A 2 -21.80 28.00 -9.31
N THR A 3 -22.87 28.71 -8.96
CA THR A 3 -23.21 29.03 -7.54
C THR A 3 -23.36 27.74 -6.72
N GLU A 4 -23.92 26.69 -7.32
CA GLU A 4 -24.15 25.39 -6.67
C GLU A 4 -22.84 24.69 -6.35
N ASP A 5 -21.84 24.77 -7.24
CA ASP A 5 -20.49 24.24 -7.00
C ASP A 5 -19.84 24.90 -5.77
N ILE A 6 -20.01 26.24 -5.61
CA ILE A 6 -19.46 26.98 -4.46
C ILE A 6 -20.15 26.59 -3.15
N LEU A 7 -21.49 26.41 -3.19
CA LEU A 7 -22.22 25.93 -2.01
C LEU A 7 -21.75 24.56 -1.56
N GLN A 8 -21.55 23.65 -2.51
CA GLN A 8 -21.01 22.32 -2.20
C GLN A 8 -19.60 22.39 -1.61
N LEU A 9 -18.70 23.20 -2.17
CA LEU A 9 -17.35 23.42 -1.62
C LEU A 9 -17.41 23.94 -0.19
N ARG A 10 -18.25 24.94 0.07
CA ARG A 10 -18.43 25.52 1.42
C ARG A 10 -18.93 24.47 2.41
N ASP A 11 -19.94 23.70 2.03
CA ASP A 11 -20.58 22.71 2.93
C ASP A 11 -19.66 21.53 3.25
N HIS A 12 -18.72 21.19 2.37
CA HIS A 12 -17.67 20.19 2.63
C HIS A 12 -16.53 20.73 3.50
N GLY A 13 -16.33 22.06 3.55
CA GLY A 13 -15.29 22.72 4.32
C GLY A 13 -13.88 22.61 3.72
N GLU A 14 -12.89 23.11 4.45
CA GLU A 14 -11.48 23.02 4.05
C GLU A 14 -10.96 21.59 4.15
N VAL A 15 -10.35 21.14 3.07
CA VAL A 15 -9.71 19.82 2.93
C VAL A 15 -8.38 19.98 2.20
N SER A 16 -7.64 18.88 2.00
CA SER A 16 -6.32 18.93 1.34
C SER A 16 -6.32 19.62 -0.04
N LYS A 17 -7.47 19.66 -0.72
CA LYS A 17 -7.61 20.25 -2.05
C LYS A 17 -8.38 21.57 -2.06
N VAL A 18 -8.89 22.06 -0.95
CA VAL A 18 -9.70 23.28 -0.89
C VAL A 18 -9.27 24.12 0.29
N GLN A 19 -8.96 25.39 0.01
CA GLN A 19 -8.59 26.39 1.02
C GLN A 19 -9.44 27.63 0.85
N PHE A 20 -10.04 28.11 1.93
CA PHE A 20 -10.84 29.33 1.96
C PHE A 20 -10.03 30.51 2.46
N LYS A 21 -10.29 31.66 1.90
CA LYS A 21 -9.79 32.95 2.38
C LYS A 21 -10.85 34.04 2.16
N GLU A 22 -11.04 34.83 3.16
CA GLU A 22 -11.96 35.99 3.05
C GLU A 22 -11.38 37.03 2.12
N ARG A 23 -10.09 37.37 2.28
CA ARG A 23 -9.28 38.26 1.44
C ARG A 23 -7.82 37.83 1.46
N ILE A 24 -7.05 38.26 0.49
CA ILE A 24 -5.61 38.05 0.45
C ILE A 24 -4.90 39.12 1.29
N LEU A 25 -4.61 38.82 2.53
CA LEU A 25 -3.90 39.72 3.44
C LEU A 25 -2.39 39.51 3.40
N ASP A 26 -1.93 38.28 3.22
CA ASP A 26 -0.51 37.90 3.14
C ASP A 26 -0.23 37.13 1.84
N LYS A 27 0.48 37.82 0.92
CA LYS A 27 0.90 37.26 -0.37
C LYS A 27 1.82 36.04 -0.22
N TYR A 28 2.70 36.08 0.81
CA TYR A 28 3.63 35.00 1.06
C TYR A 28 2.90 33.73 1.51
N ASP A 29 1.92 33.87 2.42
CA ASP A 29 1.11 32.74 2.88
C ASP A 29 0.35 32.06 1.73
N ILE A 30 -0.25 32.85 0.84
CA ILE A 30 -0.91 32.33 -0.37
C ILE A 30 0.08 31.64 -1.31
N GLY A 31 1.30 32.19 -1.49
CA GLY A 31 2.35 31.56 -2.27
C GLY A 31 2.75 30.20 -1.68
N CYS A 32 2.87 30.10 -0.36
CA CYS A 32 3.14 28.84 0.33
C CYS A 32 2.00 27.81 0.13
N GLU A 33 0.73 28.23 0.12
CA GLU A 33 -0.40 27.35 -0.21
C GLU A 33 -0.34 26.86 -1.65
N MET A 34 -0.04 27.75 -2.61
CA MET A 34 0.12 27.37 -4.01
C MET A 34 1.27 26.36 -4.19
N VAL A 35 2.41 26.55 -3.52
CA VAL A 35 3.51 25.60 -3.49
C VAL A 35 3.06 24.27 -2.93
N ALA A 36 2.38 24.26 -1.78
CA ALA A 36 1.93 23.03 -1.13
C ALA A 36 0.94 22.25 -1.98
N MET A 37 0.01 22.93 -2.67
CA MET A 37 -0.94 22.31 -3.60
C MET A 37 -0.23 21.78 -4.84
N SER A 38 0.74 22.52 -5.41
CA SER A 38 1.52 22.06 -6.58
C SER A 38 2.36 20.81 -6.28
N ASN A 39 2.91 20.71 -5.07
CA ASN A 39 3.66 19.54 -4.61
C ASN A 39 2.78 18.36 -4.21
N PHE A 40 1.49 18.58 -4.03
CA PHE A 40 0.52 17.55 -3.69
C PHE A 40 -0.29 17.14 -4.93
N ARG A 41 -1.58 17.19 -4.89
CA ARG A 41 -2.52 16.75 -5.95
C ARG A 41 -3.30 17.93 -6.56
N GLY A 42 -2.67 19.10 -6.58
CA GLY A 42 -3.36 20.33 -6.91
C GLY A 42 -4.35 20.76 -5.84
N GLY A 43 -5.21 21.73 -6.18
CA GLY A 43 -6.25 22.21 -5.28
C GLY A 43 -6.88 23.52 -5.76
N GLN A 44 -7.74 24.07 -4.92
CA GLN A 44 -8.47 25.31 -5.17
C GLN A 44 -8.32 26.28 -4.00
N LEU A 45 -7.94 27.51 -4.32
CA LEU A 45 -8.01 28.64 -3.41
C LEU A 45 -9.29 29.42 -3.72
N VAL A 46 -10.18 29.50 -2.73
CA VAL A 46 -11.48 30.16 -2.84
C VAL A 46 -11.44 31.43 -2.02
N ILE A 47 -11.56 32.57 -2.69
CA ILE A 47 -11.50 33.91 -2.08
C ILE A 47 -12.88 34.51 -1.99
N GLY A 48 -13.27 35.00 -0.81
CA GLY A 48 -14.59 35.54 -0.52
C GLY A 48 -15.40 34.66 0.45
N ILE A 49 -14.76 33.66 1.07
CA ILE A 49 -15.35 32.83 2.11
C ILE A 49 -14.49 32.96 3.37
N ASN A 50 -15.12 33.18 4.51
CA ASN A 50 -14.43 33.19 5.80
C ASN A 50 -14.01 31.77 6.17
N ASP A 51 -12.72 31.57 6.42
CA ASP A 51 -12.10 30.27 6.71
C ASP A 51 -12.59 29.62 8.02
N LYS A 52 -13.11 30.42 8.96
CA LYS A 52 -13.56 29.94 10.29
C LYS A 52 -15.06 29.70 10.37
N THR A 53 -15.86 30.56 9.73
CA THR A 53 -17.32 30.51 9.85
C THR A 53 -18.00 29.91 8.62
N GLY A 54 -17.30 29.83 7.47
CA GLY A 54 -17.88 29.42 6.20
C GLY A 54 -18.85 30.47 5.60
N GLU A 55 -18.93 31.66 6.20
CA GLU A 55 -19.80 32.72 5.71
C GLU A 55 -19.24 33.37 4.44
N PHE A 56 -20.13 33.73 3.52
CA PHE A 56 -19.76 34.44 2.33
C PHE A 56 -19.45 35.91 2.67
N ASN A 57 -18.30 36.36 2.21
CA ASN A 57 -17.92 37.78 2.14
C ASN A 57 -17.55 38.12 0.69
N PRO A 58 -18.56 38.28 -0.20
CA PRO A 58 -18.34 38.37 -1.64
C PRO A 58 -17.51 39.59 -2.02
N LEU A 59 -16.88 39.52 -3.21
CA LEU A 59 -16.06 40.58 -3.78
C LEU A 59 -16.90 41.40 -4.75
N SER A 60 -16.67 42.71 -4.74
CA SER A 60 -17.14 43.63 -5.79
C SER A 60 -16.41 43.36 -7.11
N TYR A 61 -16.91 43.87 -8.21
CA TYR A 61 -16.27 43.70 -9.53
C TYR A 61 -14.81 44.21 -9.55
N SER A 62 -14.52 45.34 -8.92
CA SER A 62 -13.15 45.88 -8.83
C SER A 62 -12.24 44.97 -8.05
N GLU A 63 -12.70 44.48 -6.88
CA GLU A 63 -11.95 43.55 -6.04
C GLU A 63 -11.65 42.19 -6.75
N VAL A 64 -12.57 41.70 -7.59
CA VAL A 64 -12.33 40.50 -8.42
C VAL A 64 -11.14 40.72 -9.35
N GLN A 65 -11.07 41.86 -10.04
CA GLN A 65 -9.94 42.15 -10.95
C GLN A 65 -8.62 42.30 -10.20
N GLU A 66 -8.63 43.01 -9.07
CA GLU A 66 -7.46 43.17 -8.21
C GLU A 66 -6.98 41.82 -7.65
N THR A 67 -7.90 41.00 -7.16
CA THR A 67 -7.60 39.67 -6.59
C THR A 67 -7.06 38.72 -7.66
N SER A 68 -7.64 38.70 -8.86
CA SER A 68 -7.19 37.87 -9.97
C SER A 68 -5.78 38.23 -10.42
N ASN A 69 -5.50 39.55 -10.58
CA ASN A 69 -4.16 40.02 -10.90
C ASN A 69 -3.14 39.69 -9.80
N LEU A 70 -3.54 39.83 -8.54
CA LEU A 70 -2.71 39.54 -7.39
C LEU A 70 -2.36 38.05 -7.32
N LEU A 71 -3.32 37.13 -7.53
CA LEU A 71 -3.10 35.70 -7.59
C LEU A 71 -2.12 35.31 -8.70
N GLY A 72 -2.27 35.90 -9.90
CA GLY A 72 -1.35 35.71 -11.02
C GLY A 72 0.08 36.17 -10.70
N ASN A 73 0.25 37.32 -10.04
CA ASN A 73 1.55 37.82 -9.61
C ASN A 73 2.19 36.87 -8.55
N ILE A 74 1.41 36.41 -7.56
CA ILE A 74 1.88 35.47 -6.54
C ILE A 74 2.35 34.15 -7.20
N ALA A 75 1.59 33.61 -8.13
CA ALA A 75 1.94 32.38 -8.85
C ALA A 75 3.25 32.52 -9.65
N SER A 76 3.55 33.72 -10.13
CA SER A 76 4.76 34.00 -10.91
C SER A 76 5.99 34.32 -10.07
N GLU A 77 5.80 35.03 -8.94
CA GLU A 77 6.91 35.60 -8.15
C GLU A 77 7.19 34.82 -6.86
N ASN A 78 6.17 34.18 -6.27
CA ASN A 78 6.30 33.48 -5.00
C ASN A 78 6.38 31.96 -5.13
N VAL A 79 6.13 31.40 -6.31
CA VAL A 79 6.20 29.95 -6.58
C VAL A 79 7.32 29.66 -7.58
N VAL A 80 8.20 28.77 -7.25
CA VAL A 80 9.37 28.41 -8.10
C VAL A 80 9.40 26.88 -8.27
N PRO A 81 9.41 26.37 -9.51
CA PRO A 81 9.12 27.06 -10.77
C PRO A 81 7.74 27.72 -10.75
N SER A 82 7.56 28.78 -11.54
CA SER A 82 6.26 29.46 -11.64
C SER A 82 5.16 28.54 -12.15
N ILE A 83 3.94 28.76 -11.70
CA ILE A 83 2.77 27.99 -12.10
C ILE A 83 1.76 28.85 -12.85
N LEU A 84 0.94 28.20 -13.66
CA LEU A 84 -0.23 28.83 -14.31
C LEU A 84 -1.47 28.54 -13.47
N LEU A 85 -2.26 29.56 -13.22
CA LEU A 85 -3.53 29.45 -12.54
C LEU A 85 -4.68 29.46 -13.55
N ASP A 86 -5.70 28.66 -13.25
CA ASP A 86 -7.00 28.75 -13.89
C ASP A 86 -7.94 29.46 -12.91
N ILE A 87 -8.37 30.70 -13.26
CA ILE A 87 -9.12 31.55 -12.34
C ILE A 87 -10.55 31.72 -12.86
N ASP A 88 -11.50 31.20 -12.11
CA ASP A 88 -12.94 31.32 -12.32
C ASP A 88 -13.57 32.27 -11.32
N THR A 89 -14.76 32.74 -11.66
CA THR A 89 -15.62 33.51 -10.74
C THR A 89 -17.00 32.87 -10.68
N ALA A 90 -17.59 32.86 -9.50
CA ALA A 90 -18.99 32.48 -9.30
C ALA A 90 -19.76 33.62 -8.65
N ASN A 91 -20.95 33.88 -9.15
CA ASN A 91 -21.83 34.91 -8.58
C ASN A 91 -22.61 34.31 -7.40
N VAL A 92 -22.62 35.01 -6.29
CA VAL A 92 -23.39 34.66 -5.09
C VAL A 92 -24.20 35.89 -4.63
N GLU A 93 -25.12 35.70 -3.70
CA GLU A 93 -25.86 36.83 -3.13
C GLU A 93 -24.88 37.84 -2.51
N GLY A 94 -24.93 39.07 -3.00
CA GLY A 94 -24.06 40.17 -2.53
C GLY A 94 -22.77 40.41 -3.31
N GLY A 95 -22.41 39.59 -4.33
CA GLY A 95 -21.21 39.80 -5.16
C GLY A 95 -20.64 38.54 -5.76
N ASN A 96 -19.32 38.47 -5.84
CA ASN A 96 -18.62 37.36 -6.51
C ASN A 96 -17.63 36.63 -5.57
N ILE A 97 -17.42 35.36 -5.85
CA ILE A 97 -16.37 34.52 -5.27
C ILE A 97 -15.34 34.24 -6.35
N VAL A 98 -14.06 34.38 -6.02
CA VAL A 98 -12.95 34.06 -6.94
C VAL A 98 -12.39 32.67 -6.57
N VAL A 99 -12.24 31.80 -7.56
CA VAL A 99 -11.69 30.47 -7.39
C VAL A 99 -10.46 30.33 -8.28
N ALA A 100 -9.29 30.16 -7.66
CA ALA A 100 -8.06 29.85 -8.36
C ALA A 100 -7.77 28.36 -8.26
N THR A 101 -7.77 27.68 -9.40
CA THR A 101 -7.43 26.27 -9.51
C THR A 101 -5.94 26.10 -9.76
N ILE A 102 -5.26 25.42 -8.86
CA ILE A 102 -3.86 25.03 -8.93
C ILE A 102 -3.79 23.58 -9.38
N LYS A 103 -3.11 23.31 -10.48
CA LYS A 103 -2.87 21.93 -10.95
C LYS A 103 -1.73 21.31 -10.18
N GLU A 104 -1.74 19.98 -10.09
CA GLU A 104 -0.58 19.24 -9.63
C GLU A 104 0.62 19.56 -10.52
N GLY A 105 1.76 19.85 -9.89
CA GLY A 105 2.96 20.26 -10.58
C GLY A 105 3.74 19.09 -11.17
N ASN A 106 4.25 19.28 -12.40
CA ASN A 106 5.05 18.26 -13.11
C ASN A 106 6.56 18.37 -12.83
N ASN A 107 7.00 19.43 -12.13
CA ASN A 107 8.43 19.72 -11.88
C ASN A 107 8.71 19.80 -10.37
N LYS A 108 8.18 18.85 -9.60
CA LYS A 108 8.40 18.77 -8.14
C LYS A 108 9.89 18.55 -7.81
N PRO A 109 10.40 19.07 -6.70
CA PRO A 109 9.67 19.87 -5.72
C PRO A 109 9.57 21.35 -6.14
N TYR A 110 8.38 21.93 -6.01
CA TYR A 110 8.18 23.38 -6.02
C TYR A 110 8.59 23.96 -4.67
N HIS A 111 9.11 25.17 -4.67
CA HIS A 111 9.47 25.88 -3.45
C HIS A 111 8.96 27.32 -3.48
N ASP A 112 8.86 27.95 -2.33
CA ASP A 112 8.57 29.37 -2.24
C ASP A 112 9.79 30.22 -2.66
N ASN A 113 9.64 31.53 -2.71
CA ASN A 113 10.69 32.47 -3.07
C ASN A 113 11.84 32.56 -2.02
N LYS A 114 11.73 31.85 -0.89
CA LYS A 114 12.78 31.67 0.11
C LYS A 114 13.47 30.30 0.01
N GLY A 115 13.09 29.45 -0.97
CA GLY A 115 13.65 28.13 -1.17
C GLY A 115 13.05 27.05 -0.26
N ILE A 116 11.92 27.31 0.40
CA ILE A 116 11.28 26.34 1.29
C ILE A 116 10.26 25.52 0.49
N VAL A 117 10.36 24.20 0.57
CA VAL A 117 9.41 23.25 0.00
C VAL A 117 8.26 23.04 0.99
N TRP A 118 7.02 23.20 0.50
CA TRP A 118 5.79 23.00 1.25
C TRP A 118 4.98 21.86 0.63
N ILE A 119 4.27 21.10 1.46
CA ILE A 119 3.31 20.07 1.03
C ILE A 119 2.04 20.14 1.87
N LYS A 120 0.90 19.73 1.31
CA LYS A 120 -0.36 19.65 2.06
C LYS A 120 -0.30 18.55 3.12
N ASN A 121 -0.90 18.82 4.26
CA ASN A 121 -1.06 17.89 5.39
C ASN A 121 -2.49 18.04 5.95
N GLY A 122 -3.45 17.34 5.34
CA GLY A 122 -4.86 17.62 5.55
C GLY A 122 -5.23 19.00 5.00
N ALA A 123 -6.01 19.80 5.72
CA ALA A 123 -6.34 21.18 5.34
C ALA A 123 -5.11 22.12 5.42
N ASP A 124 -4.16 21.84 6.31
CA ASP A 124 -2.96 22.65 6.51
C ASP A 124 -1.83 22.34 5.52
N LYS A 125 -0.76 23.12 5.58
CA LYS A 125 0.51 22.88 4.90
C LYS A 125 1.64 22.67 5.91
N ARG A 126 2.64 21.86 5.53
CA ARG A 126 3.88 21.69 6.31
C ARG A 126 5.10 21.87 5.44
N LYS A 127 6.21 22.20 6.07
CA LYS A 127 7.53 22.22 5.42
C LYS A 127 8.06 20.81 5.25
N VAL A 128 8.73 20.57 4.13
CA VAL A 128 9.47 19.34 3.87
C VAL A 128 10.92 19.55 4.26
N PHE A 129 11.40 18.78 5.23
CA PHE A 129 12.78 18.83 5.72
C PHE A 129 13.54 17.53 5.47
N ASP A 130 12.82 16.44 5.22
CA ASP A 130 13.41 15.12 5.00
C ASP A 130 13.97 15.00 3.58
N ASN A 131 15.27 14.66 3.48
CA ASN A 131 15.94 14.45 2.21
C ASN A 131 15.35 13.26 1.43
N ALA A 132 14.84 12.23 2.10
CA ALA A 132 14.21 11.09 1.44
C ALA A 132 12.89 11.51 0.78
N GLU A 133 12.09 12.33 1.45
CA GLU A 133 10.84 12.88 0.90
C GLU A 133 11.12 13.81 -0.30
N LEU A 134 12.14 14.66 -0.21
CA LEU A 134 12.57 15.49 -1.34
C LEU A 134 13.04 14.66 -2.53
N ALA A 135 13.85 13.61 -2.29
CA ALA A 135 14.31 12.70 -3.34
C ALA A 135 13.14 11.94 -3.98
N GLU A 136 12.11 11.60 -3.20
CA GLU A 136 10.89 10.97 -3.73
C GLU A 136 10.14 11.91 -4.66
N MET A 137 9.92 13.17 -4.29
CA MET A 137 9.29 14.19 -5.15
C MET A 137 10.08 14.38 -6.47
N MET A 138 11.41 14.43 -6.40
CA MET A 138 12.28 14.54 -7.59
C MET A 138 12.20 13.30 -8.47
N SER A 139 12.06 12.13 -7.86
CA SER A 139 11.93 10.86 -8.56
C SER A 139 10.58 10.75 -9.29
N GLU A 140 9.49 11.19 -8.65
CA GLU A 140 8.14 11.20 -9.26
C GLU A 140 8.10 12.02 -10.55
N CYS A 141 8.84 13.12 -10.62
CA CYS A 141 8.90 13.98 -11.81
C CYS A 141 9.97 13.57 -12.82
N GLY A 142 10.67 12.45 -12.59
CA GLY A 142 11.75 12.00 -13.47
C GLY A 142 13.01 12.87 -13.44
N SER A 143 13.09 13.86 -12.53
CA SER A 143 14.27 14.70 -12.35
C SER A 143 15.43 13.96 -11.68
N PHE A 144 15.12 12.88 -10.99
CA PHE A 144 16.07 11.98 -10.34
C PHE A 144 15.64 10.53 -10.54
N ALA A 145 16.55 9.68 -11.00
CA ALA A 145 16.35 8.25 -11.18
C ALA A 145 17.19 7.48 -10.14
N PRO A 146 16.61 7.08 -9.00
CA PRO A 146 17.36 6.43 -7.92
C PRO A 146 17.91 5.06 -8.33
N ASP A 147 17.28 4.36 -9.25
CA ASP A 147 17.75 3.10 -9.81
C ASP A 147 18.98 3.26 -10.75
N GLU A 148 19.19 4.44 -11.30
CA GLU A 148 20.38 4.81 -12.06
C GLU A 148 21.46 5.51 -11.21
N ALA A 149 21.22 5.78 -9.93
CA ALA A 149 22.23 6.30 -9.02
C ALA A 149 23.40 5.31 -8.88
N VAL A 150 24.57 5.81 -8.49
CA VAL A 150 25.78 4.97 -8.39
C VAL A 150 25.94 4.35 -7.03
N VAL A 151 26.40 3.09 -6.99
CA VAL A 151 26.81 2.41 -5.78
C VAL A 151 28.31 2.65 -5.57
N ARG A 152 28.67 3.21 -4.41
CA ARG A 152 30.08 3.50 -4.10
C ARG A 152 30.85 2.20 -3.91
N ASP A 153 32.08 2.17 -4.42
CA ASP A 153 33.08 1.11 -4.21
C ASP A 153 32.67 -0.29 -4.70
N ALA A 154 31.53 -0.44 -5.38
CA ALA A 154 31.14 -1.68 -6.02
C ALA A 154 31.75 -1.83 -7.41
N THR A 155 32.18 -3.03 -7.76
CA THR A 155 32.87 -3.38 -8.99
C THR A 155 32.16 -4.52 -9.73
N LEU A 156 32.59 -4.83 -10.97
CA LEU A 156 32.07 -5.98 -11.73
C LEU A 156 32.25 -7.33 -11.03
N ASP A 157 33.26 -7.46 -10.18
CA ASP A 157 33.52 -8.69 -9.45
C ASP A 157 32.47 -8.95 -8.34
N ASP A 158 31.74 -7.93 -7.94
CA ASP A 158 30.63 -8.03 -6.99
C ASP A 158 29.33 -8.50 -7.64
N LEU A 159 29.30 -8.60 -8.98
CA LEU A 159 28.15 -9.10 -9.72
C LEU A 159 28.22 -10.60 -9.95
N ASP A 160 27.07 -11.24 -9.91
CA ASP A 160 26.88 -12.67 -10.22
C ASP A 160 26.82 -12.89 -11.74
N LYS A 161 27.86 -13.52 -12.25
CA LYS A 161 27.99 -13.77 -13.69
C LYS A 161 26.93 -14.73 -14.23
N ASP A 162 26.44 -15.67 -13.41
CA ASP A 162 25.42 -16.61 -13.86
C ASP A 162 24.06 -15.93 -14.00
N THR A 163 23.72 -15.03 -13.09
CA THR A 163 22.54 -14.19 -13.23
C THR A 163 22.64 -13.24 -14.44
N ILE A 164 23.82 -12.69 -14.71
CA ILE A 164 24.03 -11.89 -15.92
C ILE A 164 23.86 -12.73 -17.18
N LYS A 165 24.40 -13.96 -17.23
CA LYS A 165 24.19 -14.87 -18.37
C LYS A 165 22.71 -15.16 -18.62
N LYS A 166 21.93 -15.46 -17.58
CA LYS A 166 20.47 -15.67 -17.65
C LYS A 166 19.77 -14.43 -18.22
N PHE A 167 20.14 -13.25 -17.75
CA PHE A 167 19.60 -11.97 -18.24
C PHE A 167 19.91 -11.75 -19.70
N LEU A 168 21.18 -11.92 -20.12
CA LEU A 168 21.60 -11.73 -21.51
C LEU A 168 20.93 -12.74 -22.45
N GLN A 169 20.81 -14.01 -22.04
CA GLN A 169 20.10 -15.03 -22.79
C GLN A 169 18.67 -14.63 -23.06
N LYS A 170 17.93 -14.19 -22.05
CA LYS A 170 16.52 -13.83 -22.23
C LYS A 170 16.35 -12.54 -23.01
N ARG A 171 17.20 -11.53 -22.76
CA ARG A 171 17.13 -10.24 -23.43
C ARG A 171 17.56 -10.29 -24.90
N PHE A 172 18.54 -11.13 -25.23
CA PHE A 172 19.13 -11.24 -26.56
C PHE A 172 18.93 -12.62 -27.19
N SER A 173 17.86 -13.34 -26.81
CA SER A 173 17.59 -14.71 -27.24
C SER A 173 17.72 -14.89 -28.75
N LEU A 174 17.07 -14.05 -29.56
CA LEU A 174 17.11 -14.12 -31.01
C LEU A 174 18.52 -13.98 -31.60
N VAL A 175 19.40 -13.18 -30.96
CA VAL A 175 20.76 -12.97 -31.42
C VAL A 175 21.62 -14.18 -31.08
N LEU A 176 21.50 -14.70 -29.86
CA LEU A 176 22.25 -15.82 -29.33
C LEU A 176 21.85 -17.14 -30.01
N GLU A 177 20.55 -17.35 -30.23
CA GLU A 177 20.02 -18.49 -30.98
C GLU A 177 20.59 -18.56 -32.44
N LYS A 178 20.63 -17.44 -33.16
CA LYS A 178 21.22 -17.35 -34.49
C LYS A 178 22.72 -17.71 -34.51
N LYS A 179 23.41 -17.60 -33.38
CA LYS A 179 24.83 -17.96 -33.21
C LYS A 179 25.04 -19.32 -32.56
N GLY A 180 23.96 -20.06 -32.30
CA GLY A 180 24.02 -21.38 -31.66
C GLY A 180 24.43 -21.36 -30.19
N ILE A 181 24.34 -20.17 -29.54
CA ILE A 181 24.68 -20.01 -28.10
C ILE A 181 23.39 -20.12 -27.28
N VAL A 182 22.97 -21.35 -27.01
CA VAL A 182 21.75 -21.68 -26.26
C VAL A 182 22.04 -22.74 -25.21
N ASP A 183 21.25 -22.75 -24.14
CA ASP A 183 21.23 -23.76 -23.07
C ASP A 183 22.63 -24.19 -22.58
N ASP A 184 23.05 -25.42 -22.87
CA ASP A 184 24.32 -25.98 -22.40
C ASP A 184 25.53 -25.25 -23.00
N VAL A 185 25.46 -24.87 -24.30
CA VAL A 185 26.52 -24.06 -24.93
C VAL A 185 26.66 -22.71 -24.23
N LEU A 186 25.55 -22.09 -23.82
CA LEU A 186 25.59 -20.84 -23.08
C LEU A 186 26.29 -20.99 -21.71
N ARG A 187 26.07 -22.12 -21.02
CA ARG A 187 26.72 -22.38 -19.72
C ARG A 187 28.23 -22.46 -19.84
N GLU A 188 28.73 -23.12 -20.88
CA GLU A 188 30.15 -23.31 -21.14
C GLU A 188 30.83 -22.08 -21.75
N THR A 189 30.08 -21.23 -22.46
CA THR A 189 30.61 -20.03 -23.11
C THR A 189 31.01 -18.98 -22.08
N SER A 190 32.18 -18.38 -22.24
CA SER A 190 32.61 -17.29 -21.39
C SER A 190 31.68 -16.08 -21.50
N ILE A 191 31.55 -15.29 -20.44
CA ILE A 191 30.65 -14.13 -20.45
C ILE A 191 31.11 -13.04 -21.44
N ASP A 192 32.42 -12.94 -21.68
CA ASP A 192 32.99 -12.01 -22.66
C ASP A 192 32.71 -12.48 -24.10
N ASP A 193 32.74 -13.79 -24.37
CA ASP A 193 32.33 -14.34 -25.66
C ASP A 193 30.84 -14.14 -25.94
N ILE A 194 30.01 -14.26 -24.91
CA ILE A 194 28.59 -13.92 -24.99
C ILE A 194 28.42 -12.44 -25.33
N ALA A 195 29.19 -11.56 -24.69
CA ALA A 195 29.16 -10.12 -24.96
C ALA A 195 29.59 -9.80 -26.38
N ASP A 196 30.65 -10.45 -26.89
CA ASP A 196 31.09 -10.31 -28.29
C ASP A 196 30.06 -10.86 -29.29
N ALA A 197 29.41 -11.97 -28.93
CA ALA A 197 28.34 -12.53 -29.73
C ALA A 197 27.13 -11.58 -29.83
N ILE A 198 26.78 -10.87 -28.79
CA ILE A 198 25.69 -9.87 -28.81
C ILE A 198 26.11 -8.63 -29.59
N ALA A 199 27.32 -8.11 -29.36
CA ALA A 199 27.84 -6.91 -29.99
C ALA A 199 29.33 -7.08 -30.27
N LYS A 200 29.69 -7.30 -31.55
CA LYS A 200 31.05 -7.59 -32.00
C LYS A 200 32.06 -6.57 -31.44
N GLY A 201 33.16 -7.08 -30.86
CA GLY A 201 34.21 -6.27 -30.24
C GLY A 201 33.84 -5.74 -28.84
N HIS A 202 32.83 -6.35 -28.18
CA HIS A 202 32.47 -6.02 -26.82
C HIS A 202 32.89 -7.12 -25.87
N ASN A 203 33.48 -6.73 -24.75
CA ASN A 203 33.54 -7.55 -23.53
C ASN A 203 32.38 -7.20 -22.60
N LEU A 204 32.24 -7.92 -21.49
CA LEU A 204 31.19 -7.68 -20.50
C LEU A 204 31.14 -6.21 -20.07
N ASN A 205 32.29 -5.61 -19.70
CA ASN A 205 32.33 -4.22 -19.21
C ASN A 205 31.73 -3.25 -20.26
N LYS A 206 32.13 -3.36 -21.52
CA LYS A 206 31.64 -2.50 -22.60
C LYS A 206 30.15 -2.74 -22.88
N LEU A 207 29.70 -4.01 -22.84
CA LEU A 207 28.28 -4.34 -22.99
C LEU A 207 27.44 -3.76 -21.85
N MET A 208 27.87 -3.92 -20.60
CA MET A 208 27.18 -3.39 -19.42
C MET A 208 27.12 -1.86 -19.41
N ARG A 209 28.16 -1.18 -19.91
CA ARG A 209 28.12 0.29 -20.15
C ARG A 209 27.08 0.68 -21.20
N ASN A 210 27.03 -0.02 -22.33
CA ASN A 210 26.06 0.25 -23.38
C ASN A 210 24.62 -0.02 -22.90
N LEU A 211 24.44 -0.98 -22.00
CA LEU A 211 23.17 -1.26 -21.34
C LEU A 211 22.88 -0.33 -20.15
N ARG A 212 23.75 0.64 -19.87
CA ARG A 212 23.62 1.63 -18.80
C ARG A 212 23.70 1.08 -17.36
N PHE A 213 24.11 -0.16 -17.16
CA PHE A 213 24.37 -0.73 -15.84
C PHE A 213 25.66 -0.22 -15.20
N ILE A 214 26.59 0.23 -16.05
CA ILE A 214 27.84 0.89 -15.66
C ILE A 214 27.80 2.32 -16.21
N ARG A 215 28.09 3.28 -15.37
CA ARG A 215 28.19 4.69 -15.74
C ARG A 215 29.50 4.96 -16.51
N PRO A 216 29.60 6.08 -17.26
CA PRO A 216 30.82 6.42 -17.99
C PRO A 216 32.10 6.46 -17.14
N ASP A 217 31.97 6.79 -15.87
CA ASP A 217 33.07 6.80 -14.88
C ASP A 217 33.45 5.42 -14.34
N GLY A 218 32.79 4.35 -14.78
CA GLY A 218 33.08 2.97 -14.42
C GLY A 218 32.31 2.44 -13.21
N ARG A 219 31.52 3.26 -12.53
CA ARG A 219 30.75 2.87 -11.34
C ARG A 219 29.47 2.14 -11.70
N LEU A 220 29.10 1.16 -10.88
CA LEU A 220 27.85 0.41 -11.03
C LEU A 220 26.64 1.23 -10.60
N THR A 221 25.51 1.05 -11.28
CA THR A 221 24.22 1.61 -10.88
C THR A 221 23.55 0.78 -9.81
N VAL A 222 22.60 1.38 -9.08
CA VAL A 222 21.74 0.69 -8.11
C VAL A 222 21.00 -0.46 -8.78
N ALA A 223 20.44 -0.25 -9.99
CA ALA A 223 19.78 -1.32 -10.74
C ALA A 223 20.72 -2.49 -11.07
N ALA A 224 21.99 -2.22 -11.41
CA ALA A 224 22.97 -3.28 -11.65
C ALA A 224 23.19 -4.14 -10.41
N MET A 225 23.31 -3.51 -9.24
CA MET A 225 23.47 -4.21 -7.96
C MET A 225 22.21 -4.96 -7.55
N LEU A 226 21.02 -4.39 -7.75
CA LEU A 226 19.75 -5.06 -7.45
C LEU A 226 19.52 -6.29 -8.34
N LEU A 227 19.84 -6.20 -9.62
CA LEU A 227 19.62 -7.28 -10.58
C LEU A 227 20.69 -8.37 -10.53
N PHE A 228 21.94 -7.99 -10.27
CA PHE A 228 23.10 -8.89 -10.47
C PHE A 228 24.03 -8.99 -9.26
N GLY A 229 23.86 -8.24 -8.19
CA GLY A 229 24.76 -8.27 -7.04
C GLY A 229 24.76 -9.61 -6.33
N LYS A 230 25.97 -10.14 -6.01
CA LYS A 230 26.13 -11.36 -5.19
C LYS A 230 25.67 -11.13 -3.75
N TYR A 231 26.06 -9.97 -3.21
CA TYR A 231 25.77 -9.54 -1.83
C TYR A 231 25.31 -8.08 -1.84
N THR A 232 24.16 -7.84 -2.45
CA THR A 232 23.59 -6.48 -2.63
C THR A 232 23.48 -5.73 -1.29
N GLN A 233 23.15 -6.44 -0.22
CA GLN A 233 22.91 -5.89 1.11
C GLN A 233 24.18 -5.36 1.81
N ARG A 234 25.36 -5.73 1.32
CA ARG A 234 26.63 -5.13 1.78
C ARG A 234 26.68 -3.61 1.56
N TRP A 235 26.16 -3.15 0.43
CA TRP A 235 26.12 -1.72 0.06
C TRP A 235 24.77 -1.07 0.37
N MET A 236 23.71 -1.85 0.32
CA MET A 236 22.32 -1.41 0.48
C MET A 236 21.59 -2.33 1.47
N PRO A 237 21.87 -2.23 2.79
CA PRO A 237 21.40 -3.20 3.79
C PRO A 237 19.87 -3.37 3.87
N VAL A 238 19.12 -2.32 3.52
CA VAL A 238 17.65 -2.33 3.56
C VAL A 238 17.00 -2.85 2.28
N MET A 239 17.78 -3.09 1.22
CA MET A 239 17.27 -3.65 -0.04
C MET A 239 17.10 -5.18 0.09
N THR A 240 16.25 -5.57 1.01
CA THR A 240 15.95 -6.95 1.41
C THR A 240 14.47 -7.10 1.75
N ALA A 241 14.03 -8.34 2.04
CA ALA A 241 12.70 -8.62 2.55
C ALA A 241 12.78 -9.35 3.90
N LYS A 242 11.85 -9.08 4.81
CA LYS A 242 11.66 -9.76 6.09
C LYS A 242 10.40 -10.60 6.02
N CYS A 243 10.55 -11.92 6.04
CA CYS A 243 9.45 -12.87 5.92
C CYS A 243 9.24 -13.60 7.25
N ILE A 244 8.05 -13.49 7.83
CA ILE A 244 7.69 -14.12 9.11
C ILE A 244 6.28 -14.71 9.03
N SER A 245 6.14 -15.97 9.44
CA SER A 245 4.85 -16.66 9.62
C SER A 245 4.50 -16.69 11.10
N PHE A 246 3.48 -15.96 11.50
CA PHE A 246 3.05 -15.84 12.90
C PHE A 246 2.03 -16.92 13.28
N VAL A 247 1.95 -17.22 14.56
CA VAL A 247 0.85 -17.97 15.17
C VAL A 247 -0.23 -16.96 15.58
N GLY A 248 -1.46 -17.17 15.11
CA GLY A 248 -2.57 -16.25 15.36
C GLY A 248 -2.63 -15.08 14.35
N ASN A 249 -3.31 -14.00 14.73
CA ASN A 249 -3.69 -12.90 13.84
C ASN A 249 -3.01 -11.55 14.16
N SER A 250 -1.96 -11.56 14.98
CA SER A 250 -1.27 -10.32 15.38
C SER A 250 0.25 -10.50 15.46
N VAL A 251 0.99 -9.42 15.21
CA VAL A 251 2.46 -9.35 15.33
C VAL A 251 2.93 -9.41 16.79
N GLY A 252 2.06 -9.10 17.75
CA GLY A 252 2.41 -9.05 19.18
C GLY A 252 2.55 -10.39 19.89
N GLY A 253 2.37 -11.51 19.18
CA GLY A 253 2.59 -12.85 19.71
C GLY A 253 4.08 -13.17 19.90
N ARG A 254 4.42 -13.92 20.96
CA ARG A 254 5.80 -14.39 21.21
C ARG A 254 6.20 -15.59 20.32
N GLN A 255 5.28 -16.11 19.52
CA GLN A 255 5.47 -17.34 18.75
C GLN A 255 5.31 -17.07 17.26
N PHE A 256 6.23 -17.58 16.48
CA PHE A 256 6.14 -17.64 15.02
C PHE A 256 6.36 -19.09 14.56
N ARG A 257 5.79 -19.43 13.41
CA ARG A 257 5.93 -20.76 12.81
C ARG A 257 7.22 -20.89 12.01
N ASP A 258 7.52 -19.85 11.23
CA ASP A 258 8.68 -19.81 10.34
C ASP A 258 9.17 -18.36 10.18
N LYS A 259 10.45 -18.21 9.95
CA LYS A 259 11.11 -16.93 9.67
C LYS A 259 12.27 -17.19 8.71
N VAL A 260 12.35 -16.42 7.64
CA VAL A 260 13.54 -16.44 6.79
C VAL A 260 14.67 -15.67 7.49
N ASN A 261 15.85 -16.28 7.60
CA ASN A 261 17.02 -15.61 8.16
C ASN A 261 17.51 -14.52 7.20
N ASP A 262 18.11 -13.47 7.75
CA ASP A 262 18.61 -12.35 6.96
C ASP A 262 19.66 -12.80 5.93
N ALA A 263 20.56 -13.70 6.32
CA ALA A 263 21.58 -14.25 5.44
C ALA A 263 21.00 -15.05 4.25
N ASP A 264 19.87 -15.73 4.45
CA ASP A 264 19.20 -16.49 3.38
C ASP A 264 18.47 -15.56 2.38
N MET A 265 18.25 -14.30 2.74
CA MET A 265 17.63 -13.29 1.89
C MET A 265 18.67 -12.41 1.17
N GLU A 266 19.97 -12.50 1.54
CA GLU A 266 21.03 -11.73 0.90
C GLU A 266 21.25 -12.15 -0.55
N GLY A 267 21.34 -11.19 -1.45
CA GLY A 267 21.55 -11.40 -2.88
C GLY A 267 20.79 -10.42 -3.76
N ASN A 268 20.71 -10.72 -5.04
CA ASN A 268 19.98 -9.95 -6.03
C ASN A 268 18.46 -10.19 -5.95
N LEU A 269 17.70 -9.45 -6.74
CA LEU A 269 16.22 -9.55 -6.73
C LEU A 269 15.70 -10.92 -7.15
N LEU A 270 16.40 -11.64 -8.04
CA LEU A 270 15.99 -13.00 -8.43
C LEU A 270 16.10 -13.95 -7.23
N HIS A 271 17.21 -13.91 -6.51
CA HIS A 271 17.42 -14.71 -5.30
C HIS A 271 16.38 -14.37 -4.21
N GLN A 272 16.13 -13.08 -3.98
CA GLN A 272 15.11 -12.66 -3.02
C GLN A 272 13.71 -13.14 -3.43
N PHE A 273 13.37 -13.04 -4.70
CA PHE A 273 12.11 -13.54 -5.24
C PHE A 273 11.95 -15.05 -4.99
N GLU A 274 12.96 -15.86 -5.36
CA GLU A 274 12.94 -17.31 -5.18
C GLU A 274 12.81 -17.70 -3.70
N THR A 275 13.52 -16.99 -2.81
CA THR A 275 13.46 -17.19 -1.35
C THR A 275 12.06 -16.86 -0.80
N ILE A 276 11.46 -15.74 -1.22
CA ILE A 276 10.10 -15.35 -0.82
C ILE A 276 9.08 -16.38 -1.32
N MET A 277 9.17 -16.82 -2.56
CA MET A 277 8.24 -17.82 -3.11
C MET A 277 8.38 -19.17 -2.43
N SER A 278 9.60 -19.56 -2.07
CA SER A 278 9.86 -20.75 -1.25
C SER A 278 9.26 -20.62 0.16
N PHE A 279 9.34 -19.44 0.78
CA PHE A 279 8.70 -19.17 2.06
C PHE A 279 7.16 -19.29 1.99
N PHE A 280 6.52 -18.79 0.93
CA PHE A 280 5.09 -18.97 0.73
C PHE A 280 4.70 -20.44 0.57
N THR A 281 5.43 -21.20 -0.25
CA THR A 281 5.13 -22.63 -0.47
C THR A 281 5.26 -23.48 0.78
N ARG A 282 6.15 -23.12 1.72
CA ARG A 282 6.30 -23.81 3.01
C ARG A 282 5.21 -23.45 4.02
N ASN A 283 4.67 -22.24 3.95
CA ASN A 283 3.82 -21.68 5.01
C ASN A 283 2.33 -21.56 4.64
N LEU A 284 1.98 -21.62 3.36
CA LEU A 284 0.60 -21.65 2.90
C LEU A 284 0.10 -23.09 2.76
N LYS A 285 -1.20 -23.28 2.96
CA LYS A 285 -1.83 -24.60 2.86
C LYS A 285 -1.99 -25.03 1.40
N ASN A 286 -1.82 -26.34 1.17
CA ASN A 286 -2.26 -26.96 -0.07
C ASN A 286 -3.71 -27.43 0.10
N VAL A 287 -4.59 -27.01 -0.81
CA VAL A 287 -6.01 -27.35 -0.83
C VAL A 287 -6.26 -28.31 -2.00
N GLN A 288 -6.89 -29.43 -1.75
CA GLN A 288 -7.36 -30.32 -2.81
C GLN A 288 -8.56 -29.69 -3.51
N VAL A 289 -8.46 -29.51 -4.83
CA VAL A 289 -9.52 -28.88 -5.63
C VAL A 289 -10.54 -29.89 -6.13
N GLU A 290 -10.17 -31.14 -6.28
CA GLU A 290 -11.02 -32.24 -6.74
C GLU A 290 -11.15 -33.32 -5.68
N LYS A 291 -12.33 -33.95 -5.60
CA LYS A 291 -12.64 -35.04 -4.64
C LYS A 291 -11.89 -36.36 -4.95
N GLU A 292 -11.08 -36.39 -5.99
CA GLU A 292 -10.28 -37.58 -6.32
C GLU A 292 -9.04 -37.68 -5.43
N PHE A 293 -8.82 -38.89 -4.91
CA PHE A 293 -7.80 -39.21 -3.87
C PHE A 293 -6.35 -38.89 -4.28
N ASN A 294 -6.07 -38.63 -5.56
CA ASN A 294 -4.74 -38.35 -6.12
C ASN A 294 -4.64 -36.97 -6.79
N SER A 295 -5.57 -36.02 -6.55
CA SER A 295 -5.44 -34.69 -7.13
C SER A 295 -4.28 -33.93 -6.48
N MET A 296 -3.41 -33.33 -7.30
CA MET A 296 -2.34 -32.46 -6.81
C MET A 296 -2.95 -31.25 -6.09
N GLY A 297 -2.57 -31.02 -4.84
CA GLY A 297 -3.01 -29.87 -4.07
C GLY A 297 -2.57 -28.55 -4.72
N LYS A 298 -3.46 -27.56 -4.75
CA LYS A 298 -3.13 -26.18 -5.14
C LYS A 298 -2.95 -25.33 -3.89
N LEU A 299 -2.04 -24.38 -3.92
CA LEU A 299 -1.91 -23.42 -2.82
C LEU A 299 -3.25 -22.69 -2.59
N GLU A 300 -3.58 -22.45 -1.32
CA GLU A 300 -4.79 -21.70 -0.92
C GLU A 300 -4.85 -20.29 -1.51
N ILE A 301 -3.69 -19.68 -1.79
CA ILE A 301 -3.52 -18.47 -2.59
C ILE A 301 -2.82 -18.89 -3.88
N PRO A 302 -3.39 -18.60 -5.07
CA PRO A 302 -2.79 -18.99 -6.34
C PRO A 302 -1.35 -18.49 -6.49
N TYR A 303 -0.46 -19.39 -6.90
CA TYR A 303 0.97 -19.08 -7.08
C TYR A 303 1.20 -17.88 -8.02
N SER A 304 0.42 -17.78 -9.10
CA SER A 304 0.50 -16.66 -10.07
C SER A 304 0.18 -15.31 -9.45
N SER A 305 -0.79 -15.26 -8.51
CA SER A 305 -1.13 -14.03 -7.80
C SER A 305 -0.02 -13.62 -6.81
N LEU A 306 0.57 -14.60 -6.12
CA LEU A 306 1.73 -14.33 -5.24
C LEU A 306 2.92 -13.81 -6.03
N VAL A 307 3.21 -14.40 -7.20
CA VAL A 307 4.27 -13.93 -8.12
C VAL A 307 4.05 -12.46 -8.46
N GLU A 308 2.86 -12.09 -8.88
CA GLU A 308 2.54 -10.71 -9.26
C GLU A 308 2.76 -9.73 -8.11
N PHE A 309 2.21 -10.03 -6.92
CA PHE A 309 2.33 -9.14 -5.76
C PHE A 309 3.78 -9.03 -5.26
N VAL A 310 4.54 -10.12 -5.27
CA VAL A 310 5.95 -10.12 -4.85
C VAL A 310 6.82 -9.36 -5.82
N VAL A 311 6.66 -9.59 -7.14
CA VAL A 311 7.45 -8.88 -8.15
C VAL A 311 7.14 -7.38 -8.11
N ASN A 312 5.86 -7.01 -7.99
CA ASN A 312 5.48 -5.60 -7.83
C ASN A 312 6.12 -4.98 -6.58
N ALA A 313 6.11 -5.68 -5.43
CA ALA A 313 6.76 -5.18 -4.23
C ALA A 313 8.28 -5.00 -4.39
N LEU A 314 8.97 -5.93 -5.08
CA LEU A 314 10.41 -5.87 -5.30
C LEU A 314 10.82 -4.77 -6.28
N VAL A 315 10.06 -4.57 -7.36
CA VAL A 315 10.44 -3.67 -8.47
C VAL A 315 9.95 -2.24 -8.24
N HIS A 316 8.76 -2.07 -7.64
CA HIS A 316 8.13 -0.76 -7.44
C HIS A 316 8.38 -0.14 -6.06
N ARG A 317 9.13 -0.81 -5.17
CA ARG A 317 9.52 -0.22 -3.89
C ARG A 317 10.23 1.13 -4.06
N SER A 318 10.04 2.04 -3.12
CA SER A 318 10.89 3.24 -3.06
C SER A 318 12.34 2.85 -2.74
N LEU A 319 13.29 3.30 -3.58
CA LEU A 319 14.72 3.15 -3.36
C LEU A 319 15.29 4.26 -2.47
N ASN A 320 14.52 5.34 -2.28
CA ASN A 320 14.88 6.47 -1.42
C ASN A 320 14.48 6.24 0.04
N TRP A 321 13.54 5.30 0.29
CA TRP A 321 13.02 5.02 1.63
C TRP A 321 13.81 3.89 2.31
N ASN A 322 14.38 4.19 3.47
CA ASN A 322 15.31 3.30 4.18
C ASN A 322 14.60 2.24 5.04
N ALA A 323 13.79 1.39 4.41
CA ALA A 323 13.06 0.30 5.06
C ALA A 323 13.06 -0.98 4.20
N PRO A 324 13.09 -2.19 4.77
CA PRO A 324 12.93 -3.44 4.03
C PRO A 324 11.46 -3.68 3.63
N ILE A 325 11.26 -4.52 2.61
CA ILE A 325 9.95 -5.13 2.36
C ILE A 325 9.64 -6.05 3.53
N ARG A 326 8.38 -6.13 3.95
CA ARG A 326 7.93 -7.02 5.03
C ARG A 326 6.80 -7.91 4.51
N ILE A 327 6.94 -9.21 4.72
CA ILE A 327 5.95 -10.21 4.32
C ILE A 327 5.55 -11.00 5.56
N PHE A 328 4.29 -10.89 5.93
CA PHE A 328 3.75 -11.54 7.12
C PHE A 328 2.63 -12.50 6.75
N ILE A 329 2.72 -13.72 7.26
CA ILE A 329 1.66 -14.72 7.13
C ILE A 329 1.03 -14.90 8.51
N PHE A 330 -0.28 -14.61 8.60
CA PHE A 330 -1.11 -14.84 9.76
C PHE A 330 -2.07 -16.01 9.51
N ASP A 331 -2.83 -16.41 10.52
CA ASP A 331 -3.80 -17.50 10.36
C ASP A 331 -4.93 -17.14 9.38
N ASN A 332 -5.32 -15.86 9.34
CA ASN A 332 -6.45 -15.37 8.57
C ASN A 332 -6.07 -14.52 7.34
N ARG A 333 -4.80 -14.14 7.16
CA ARG A 333 -4.37 -13.29 6.05
C ARG A 333 -2.87 -13.37 5.77
N VAL A 334 -2.48 -12.88 4.61
CA VAL A 334 -1.10 -12.53 4.24
C VAL A 334 -1.01 -11.02 4.07
N GLU A 335 0.05 -10.43 4.58
CA GLU A 335 0.37 -9.00 4.38
C GLU A 335 1.69 -8.86 3.64
N ILE A 336 1.72 -7.98 2.63
CA ILE A 336 2.93 -7.57 1.90
C ILE A 336 3.05 -6.06 2.03
N HIS A 337 4.06 -5.60 2.77
CA HIS A 337 4.36 -4.19 3.00
C HIS A 337 5.53 -3.78 2.11
N SER A 338 5.31 -2.89 1.17
CA SER A 338 6.33 -2.34 0.29
C SER A 338 6.64 -0.89 0.68
N PRO A 339 7.92 -0.51 0.88
CA PRO A 339 8.29 0.87 1.15
C PRO A 339 7.95 1.81 -0.02
N GLY A 340 7.36 2.95 0.28
CA GLY A 340 6.90 3.97 -0.67
C GLY A 340 5.40 3.91 -0.93
N ILE A 341 4.80 5.08 -1.12
CA ILE A 341 3.39 5.24 -1.52
C ILE A 341 3.24 5.10 -3.05
N LEU A 342 2.04 5.04 -3.58
CA LEU A 342 1.82 5.03 -5.03
C LEU A 342 2.36 6.33 -5.67
N PRO A 343 3.16 6.24 -6.75
CA PRO A 343 3.79 7.41 -7.38
C PRO A 343 2.81 8.24 -8.20
N ASN A 344 3.17 9.49 -8.48
CA ASN A 344 2.46 10.38 -9.41
C ASN A 344 0.96 10.54 -9.12
N GLY A 345 0.57 10.57 -7.84
CA GLY A 345 -0.83 10.75 -7.45
C GLY A 345 -1.76 9.59 -7.78
N LEU A 346 -1.25 8.44 -8.20
CA LEU A 346 -2.03 7.23 -8.45
C LEU A 346 -2.84 6.85 -7.21
N GLN A 347 -4.06 6.43 -7.46
CA GLN A 347 -4.96 5.86 -6.46
C GLN A 347 -4.99 4.34 -6.58
N VAL A 348 -5.52 3.68 -5.55
CA VAL A 348 -5.72 2.22 -5.56
C VAL A 348 -6.62 1.80 -6.74
N GLU A 349 -7.62 2.60 -7.04
CA GLU A 349 -8.55 2.39 -8.16
C GLU A 349 -7.82 2.38 -9.52
N ASP A 350 -6.82 3.25 -9.70
CA ASP A 350 -6.07 3.33 -10.94
C ASP A 350 -5.28 2.04 -11.20
N ILE A 351 -4.57 1.54 -10.20
CA ILE A 351 -3.77 0.31 -10.33
C ILE A 351 -4.64 -0.93 -10.47
N THR A 352 -5.81 -0.97 -9.83
CA THR A 352 -6.78 -2.07 -10.00
C THR A 352 -7.43 -2.06 -11.39
N ASN A 353 -7.53 -0.89 -12.03
CA ASN A 353 -7.98 -0.72 -13.41
C ASN A 353 -6.86 -0.92 -14.45
N GLY A 354 -5.65 -1.30 -14.03
CA GLY A 354 -4.55 -1.67 -14.92
C GLY A 354 -3.60 -0.51 -15.26
N THR A 355 -3.72 0.66 -14.62
CA THR A 355 -2.74 1.73 -14.78
C THR A 355 -1.42 1.31 -14.14
N SER A 356 -0.33 1.37 -14.92
CA SER A 356 1.02 1.03 -14.47
C SER A 356 1.97 2.18 -14.76
N ILE A 357 2.40 2.87 -13.72
CA ILE A 357 3.44 3.89 -13.78
C ILE A 357 4.60 3.43 -12.90
N PRO A 358 5.70 2.93 -13.50
CA PRO A 358 6.81 2.43 -12.69
C PRO A 358 7.60 3.58 -12.06
N ARG A 359 7.90 3.44 -10.77
CA ARG A 359 8.77 4.36 -10.03
C ARG A 359 10.22 4.25 -10.48
N ASN A 360 10.70 3.03 -10.64
CA ASN A 360 12.07 2.68 -11.01
C ASN A 360 12.11 2.24 -12.47
N ASN A 361 12.04 3.17 -13.41
CA ASN A 361 11.86 2.89 -14.83
C ASN A 361 12.96 2.01 -15.43
N PHE A 362 14.21 2.26 -15.08
CA PHE A 362 15.34 1.50 -15.59
C PHE A 362 15.38 0.09 -15.00
N LEU A 363 15.17 -0.04 -13.68
CA LEU A 363 15.05 -1.33 -13.01
C LEU A 363 13.89 -2.14 -13.59
N PHE A 364 12.70 -1.54 -13.68
CA PHE A 364 11.48 -2.16 -14.20
C PHE A 364 11.68 -2.73 -15.60
N SER A 365 12.20 -1.93 -16.54
CA SER A 365 12.38 -2.35 -17.94
C SER A 365 13.41 -3.46 -18.12
N ASN A 366 14.26 -3.73 -17.13
CA ASN A 366 15.26 -4.79 -17.15
C ASN A 366 14.88 -6.00 -16.30
N ALA A 367 14.09 -5.82 -15.24
CA ALA A 367 13.66 -6.90 -14.35
C ALA A 367 12.84 -7.98 -15.06
N ILE A 368 12.11 -7.64 -16.12
CA ILE A 368 11.32 -8.56 -16.96
C ILE A 368 12.16 -9.69 -17.59
N TYR A 369 13.47 -9.51 -17.71
CA TYR A 369 14.39 -10.52 -18.24
C TYR A 369 14.95 -11.46 -17.16
N LEU A 370 14.62 -11.23 -15.88
CA LEU A 370 15.03 -12.09 -14.76
C LEU A 370 13.86 -12.62 -13.96
N LEU A 371 12.89 -11.76 -13.66
CA LEU A 371 11.72 -12.12 -12.87
C LEU A 371 10.58 -12.63 -13.77
N PRO A 372 9.69 -13.51 -13.28
CA PRO A 372 8.56 -14.05 -14.04
C PRO A 372 7.41 -13.03 -14.15
N TYR A 373 7.64 -11.96 -14.90
CA TYR A 373 6.81 -10.78 -14.95
C TYR A 373 6.74 -10.24 -16.39
N THR A 374 5.58 -9.74 -16.80
CA THR A 374 5.36 -9.28 -18.18
C THR A 374 5.44 -7.78 -18.36
N GLY A 375 5.31 -7.02 -17.28
CA GLY A 375 5.32 -5.54 -17.33
C GLY A 375 4.11 -4.90 -18.02
N ALA A 376 3.07 -5.67 -18.31
CA ALA A 376 1.92 -5.20 -19.11
C ALA A 376 0.83 -4.47 -18.29
N GLY A 377 0.99 -4.32 -16.96
CA GLY A 377 0.02 -3.66 -16.09
C GLY A 377 -1.25 -4.47 -15.79
N THR A 378 -1.44 -5.64 -16.40
CA THR A 378 -2.65 -6.48 -16.24
C THR A 378 -2.53 -7.51 -15.12
N GLY A 379 -1.41 -7.56 -14.41
CA GLY A 379 -1.12 -8.62 -13.45
C GLY A 379 -2.00 -8.55 -12.19
N ILE A 380 -2.23 -7.35 -11.68
CA ILE A 380 -3.12 -7.14 -10.51
C ILE A 380 -4.54 -7.58 -10.87
N GLN A 381 -5.06 -7.19 -12.04
CA GLN A 381 -6.39 -7.61 -12.49
C GLN A 381 -6.51 -9.13 -12.56
N ARG A 382 -5.54 -9.80 -13.21
CA ARG A 382 -5.50 -11.27 -13.28
C ARG A 382 -5.39 -11.94 -11.90
N ALA A 383 -4.66 -11.31 -10.98
CA ALA A 383 -4.57 -11.81 -9.61
C ALA A 383 -5.92 -11.72 -8.88
N LEU A 384 -6.68 -10.65 -9.10
CA LEU A 384 -8.02 -10.46 -8.53
C LEU A 384 -9.07 -11.39 -9.17
N GLU A 385 -8.99 -11.67 -10.47
CA GLU A 385 -9.87 -12.61 -11.20
C GLU A 385 -9.82 -14.04 -10.63
N ASN A 386 -8.76 -14.41 -9.90
CA ASN A 386 -8.67 -15.68 -9.20
C ASN A 386 -9.62 -15.81 -7.97
N GLY A 387 -10.50 -14.83 -7.74
CA GLY A 387 -11.48 -14.85 -6.64
C GLY A 387 -10.86 -14.61 -5.27
N LEU A 388 -9.68 -13.98 -5.22
CA LEU A 388 -9.04 -13.58 -3.98
C LEU A 388 -9.74 -12.34 -3.39
N GLN A 389 -9.89 -12.34 -2.07
CA GLN A 389 -10.21 -11.13 -1.33
C GLN A 389 -8.91 -10.40 -1.01
N VAL A 390 -8.65 -9.31 -1.72
CA VAL A 390 -7.43 -8.51 -1.58
C VAL A 390 -7.82 -7.07 -1.26
N GLU A 391 -7.20 -6.52 -0.24
CA GLU A 391 -7.30 -5.11 0.12
C GLU A 391 -5.95 -4.44 -0.16
N PHE A 392 -5.98 -3.30 -0.81
CA PHE A 392 -4.82 -2.44 -1.06
C PHE A 392 -4.95 -1.17 -0.23
N LYS A 393 -3.89 -0.80 0.46
CA LYS A 393 -3.83 0.43 1.24
C LYS A 393 -2.58 1.23 0.90
N ASN A 394 -2.78 2.46 0.41
CA ASN A 394 -1.73 3.45 0.23
C ASN A 394 -1.63 4.28 1.51
N ASP A 395 -0.71 3.94 2.42
CA ASP A 395 -0.59 4.59 3.73
C ASP A 395 0.45 5.71 3.68
N GLU A 396 -0.02 6.94 3.47
CA GLU A 396 0.82 8.14 3.42
C GLU A 396 1.51 8.43 4.77
N ARG A 397 0.93 8.01 5.89
CA ARG A 397 1.46 8.24 7.24
C ARG A 397 2.68 7.38 7.54
N THR A 398 2.66 6.11 7.11
CA THR A 398 3.78 5.16 7.30
C THR A 398 4.68 5.09 6.07
N HIS A 399 4.33 5.80 5.00
CA HIS A 399 5.03 5.84 3.73
C HIS A 399 5.23 4.44 3.14
N GLU A 400 4.17 3.65 3.12
CA GLU A 400 4.20 2.28 2.60
C GLU A 400 2.92 1.92 1.84
N PHE A 401 3.07 1.02 0.89
CA PHE A 401 1.96 0.37 0.19
C PHE A 401 1.75 -1.02 0.76
N LEU A 402 0.55 -1.27 1.27
CA LEU A 402 0.17 -2.53 1.91
C LEU A 402 -0.81 -3.32 1.03
N ILE A 403 -0.50 -4.59 0.81
CA ILE A 403 -1.39 -5.58 0.22
C ILE A 403 -1.81 -6.57 1.30
N THR A 404 -3.10 -6.71 1.55
CA THR A 404 -3.67 -7.69 2.49
C THR A 404 -4.49 -8.71 1.71
N ILE A 405 -4.10 -9.98 1.77
CA ILE A 405 -4.77 -11.09 1.10
C ILE A 405 -5.44 -11.95 2.16
N ALA A 406 -6.77 -12.06 2.12
CA ALA A 406 -7.50 -12.89 3.06
C ALA A 406 -7.22 -14.39 2.81
N ARG A 407 -7.01 -15.15 3.88
CA ARG A 407 -6.89 -16.61 3.86
C ARG A 407 -8.23 -17.22 4.24
N LYS A 408 -8.66 -18.25 3.49
CA LYS A 408 -9.87 -19.01 3.86
C LYS A 408 -9.54 -19.85 5.10
N VAL A 409 -10.05 -19.43 6.25
CA VAL A 409 -9.98 -20.23 7.49
C VAL A 409 -11.01 -21.34 7.36
N ASN A 410 -10.58 -22.57 7.02
CA ASN A 410 -11.44 -23.73 7.19
C ASN A 410 -11.62 -23.96 8.70
N LEU A 411 -12.82 -23.67 9.20
CA LEU A 411 -13.23 -23.98 10.58
C LEU A 411 -13.52 -25.48 10.82
N ASP A 412 -13.20 -26.34 9.85
CA ASP A 412 -13.51 -27.77 9.89
C ASP A 412 -12.30 -28.66 10.24
N ILE A 413 -11.58 -28.37 11.32
CA ILE A 413 -10.69 -29.38 11.93
C ILE A 413 -10.79 -29.22 13.47
N ASN A 414 -11.91 -29.71 14.03
CA ASN A 414 -11.98 -30.18 15.41
C ASN A 414 -13.33 -30.88 15.69
N SER A 415 -13.66 -31.93 14.94
CA SER A 415 -14.77 -32.83 15.29
C SER A 415 -14.38 -34.32 15.30
N ASP A 416 -13.11 -34.68 15.05
CA ASP A 416 -12.72 -36.10 15.04
C ASP A 416 -11.45 -36.35 15.88
N THR A 417 -11.48 -36.07 17.18
CA THR A 417 -10.58 -36.73 18.15
C THR A 417 -11.24 -36.71 19.53
N SER A 418 -12.26 -37.53 19.73
CA SER A 418 -12.59 -38.14 21.02
C SER A 418 -13.55 -39.29 20.85
N LYS A 419 -13.05 -40.41 20.30
CA LYS A 419 -13.57 -41.75 20.57
C LYS A 419 -12.38 -42.61 20.94
N SER A 420 -12.11 -42.70 22.19
CA SER A 420 -11.40 -43.85 22.79
C SER A 420 -12.28 -44.43 23.87
N ASP A 421 -12.63 -45.65 23.61
CA ASP A 421 -13.21 -46.69 24.43
C ASP A 421 -13.24 -46.49 25.94
N SER A 422 -14.45 -46.66 26.48
CA SER A 422 -14.63 -47.45 27.70
C SER A 422 -16.07 -47.98 27.75
N ASP A 423 -16.19 -49.27 27.47
CA ASP A 423 -17.34 -50.10 27.85
C ASP A 423 -17.65 -49.94 29.32
N THR A 424 -18.90 -49.74 29.68
CA THR A 424 -19.61 -50.52 30.70
C THR A 424 -21.10 -50.15 30.75
N ASN A 425 -21.89 -51.20 30.71
CA ASN A 425 -23.32 -51.38 30.89
C ASN A 425 -24.03 -50.48 31.91
N SER A 426 -25.26 -50.05 31.62
CA SER A 426 -26.49 -50.66 32.21
C SER A 426 -27.74 -49.88 31.82
N ASP A 427 -28.64 -50.57 31.19
CA ASP A 427 -30.09 -50.74 31.30
C ASP A 427 -31.06 -49.58 31.67
N ILE A 428 -32.07 -49.50 30.75
CA ILE A 428 -33.56 -49.41 31.02
C ILE A 428 -34.14 -48.00 31.29
N LEU A 429 -35.00 -47.50 30.51
CA LEU A 429 -36.42 -47.63 30.22
C LEU A 429 -37.01 -46.46 29.42
N ASP A 430 -37.93 -46.82 28.56
CA ASP A 430 -38.90 -46.10 27.76
C ASP A 430 -39.63 -44.93 28.44
N VAL A 431 -40.11 -43.96 27.66
CA VAL A 431 -41.53 -43.75 27.35
C VAL A 431 -41.71 -42.57 26.35
N ASP A 432 -42.56 -42.84 25.37
CA ASP A 432 -43.19 -42.04 24.31
C ASP A 432 -43.71 -40.64 24.69
N SER A 433 -43.76 -39.75 23.75
CA SER A 433 -44.97 -39.41 23.01
C SER A 433 -44.85 -38.16 22.12
N ASP A 434 -45.35 -38.34 20.92
CA ASP A 434 -45.71 -37.42 19.84
C ASP A 434 -46.20 -36.02 20.21
N THR A 435 -45.83 -35.01 19.41
CA THR A 435 -46.82 -34.32 18.55
C THR A 435 -46.16 -33.33 17.58
N LYS A 436 -46.52 -33.45 16.32
CA LYS A 436 -46.28 -32.51 15.21
C LYS A 436 -47.09 -31.23 15.40
N VAL A 437 -46.54 -30.06 14.99
CA VAL A 437 -47.28 -29.06 14.20
C VAL A 437 -46.30 -28.17 13.40
N HIS A 438 -46.67 -27.93 12.13
CA HIS A 438 -46.04 -27.07 11.12
C HIS A 438 -46.07 -25.57 11.46
N GLY A 439 -45.07 -24.83 10.99
CA GLY A 439 -45.12 -23.38 10.85
C GLY A 439 -43.84 -22.79 10.26
N SER A 440 -43.94 -22.42 8.99
CA SER A 440 -42.89 -21.75 8.19
C SER A 440 -42.61 -20.34 8.67
N SER A 441 -41.33 -19.96 8.82
CA SER A 441 -40.87 -18.57 8.63
C SER A 441 -39.36 -18.48 8.51
N VAL A 442 -38.96 -17.67 7.59
CA VAL A 442 -37.67 -17.20 7.08
C VAL A 442 -36.61 -17.03 8.17
N ASP A 443 -35.47 -17.70 7.99
CA ASP A 443 -34.31 -17.65 8.89
C ASP A 443 -33.22 -16.72 8.34
N SER A 444 -32.92 -15.72 9.11
CA SER A 444 -31.69 -14.88 8.95
C SER A 444 -30.64 -15.41 9.92
N ASP A 445 -29.65 -16.09 9.38
CA ASP A 445 -28.59 -16.80 10.11
C ASP A 445 -27.56 -15.82 10.69
N THR A 446 -27.71 -15.43 11.95
CA THR A 446 -26.71 -14.72 12.74
C THR A 446 -25.90 -15.74 13.56
N ARG A 447 -24.66 -16.01 13.16
CA ARG A 447 -23.71 -16.89 13.84
C ARG A 447 -23.41 -16.38 15.25
N ARG A 448 -23.88 -17.05 16.27
CA ARG A 448 -23.60 -16.76 17.69
C ARG A 448 -22.19 -17.23 18.05
N ILE A 449 -21.29 -16.26 18.37
CA ILE A 449 -19.95 -16.51 18.87
C ILE A 449 -20.04 -17.06 20.31
N LYS A 450 -19.23 -18.08 20.67
CA LYS A 450 -19.11 -18.56 22.05
C LYS A 450 -18.46 -17.49 22.92
N LEU A 451 -19.23 -16.92 23.84
CA LEU A 451 -18.76 -15.89 24.78
C LEU A 451 -17.85 -16.48 25.86
N THR A 452 -16.74 -15.77 26.13
CA THR A 452 -15.91 -16.05 27.30
C THR A 452 -16.67 -15.79 28.60
N PRO A 453 -16.24 -16.35 29.75
CA PRO A 453 -16.89 -16.09 31.02
C PRO A 453 -17.03 -14.59 31.35
N LYS A 454 -16.00 -13.78 31.07
CA LYS A 454 -16.01 -12.32 31.26
C LYS A 454 -16.98 -11.63 30.31
N GLN A 455 -17.06 -12.06 29.05
CA GLN A 455 -18.03 -11.50 28.09
C GLN A 455 -19.49 -11.84 28.46
N LYS A 456 -19.74 -13.03 29.02
CA LYS A 456 -21.06 -13.39 29.56
C LYS A 456 -21.44 -12.50 30.73
N ASP A 457 -20.48 -12.17 31.64
CA ASP A 457 -20.70 -11.24 32.75
C ASP A 457 -21.05 -9.84 32.23
N VAL A 458 -20.34 -9.35 31.21
CA VAL A 458 -20.66 -8.07 30.52
C VAL A 458 -22.07 -8.05 29.96
N VAL A 459 -22.47 -9.08 29.22
CA VAL A 459 -23.82 -9.16 28.62
C VAL A 459 -24.89 -9.14 29.71
N ASN A 460 -24.68 -9.86 30.83
CA ASN A 460 -25.61 -9.87 31.95
C ASN A 460 -25.61 -8.53 32.70
N TYR A 461 -24.46 -7.89 32.87
CA TYR A 461 -24.35 -6.59 33.53
C TYR A 461 -25.03 -5.47 32.72
N CYS A 462 -25.08 -5.59 31.40
CA CYS A 462 -25.73 -4.67 30.49
C CYS A 462 -27.26 -4.91 30.35
N SER A 463 -27.89 -5.69 31.24
CA SER A 463 -29.36 -5.75 31.31
C SER A 463 -29.98 -4.37 31.58
N VAL A 464 -29.22 -3.46 32.19
CA VAL A 464 -29.49 -2.02 32.30
C VAL A 464 -28.41 -1.26 31.55
N PRO A 465 -28.74 -0.14 30.84
CA PRO A 465 -27.75 0.61 30.04
C PRO A 465 -26.55 1.05 30.86
N ARG A 466 -25.32 0.66 30.43
CA ARG A 466 -24.03 0.93 31.06
C ARG A 466 -23.09 1.69 30.15
N SER A 467 -22.27 2.57 30.70
CA SER A 467 -21.20 3.24 29.97
C SER A 467 -20.01 2.29 29.72
N SER A 468 -19.17 2.60 28.73
CA SER A 468 -17.95 1.84 28.46
C SER A 468 -17.02 1.73 29.67
N ARG A 469 -16.95 2.78 30.50
CA ARG A 469 -16.12 2.79 31.70
C ARG A 469 -16.65 1.81 32.75
N GLU A 470 -17.95 1.84 33.06
CA GLU A 470 -18.59 0.91 34.01
C GLU A 470 -18.42 -0.56 33.57
N ILE A 471 -18.52 -0.84 32.26
CA ILE A 471 -18.34 -2.19 31.70
C ILE A 471 -16.92 -2.68 31.93
N LEU A 472 -15.90 -1.85 31.61
CA LEU A 472 -14.50 -2.24 31.72
C LEU A 472 -14.06 -2.36 33.21
N GLU A 473 -14.54 -1.49 34.07
CA GLU A 473 -14.36 -1.60 35.54
C GLU A 473 -14.94 -2.91 36.07
N ARG A 474 -16.14 -3.31 35.63
CA ARG A 474 -16.80 -4.56 36.05
C ARG A 474 -15.95 -5.80 35.74
N VAL A 475 -15.27 -5.86 34.61
CA VAL A 475 -14.40 -6.99 34.25
C VAL A 475 -12.95 -6.84 34.73
N GLY A 476 -12.64 -5.76 35.45
CA GLY A 476 -11.33 -5.53 36.06
C GLY A 476 -10.23 -5.24 35.04
N VAL A 477 -10.52 -4.48 33.96
CA VAL A 477 -9.55 -4.10 32.95
C VAL A 477 -9.47 -2.59 32.77
N SER A 478 -8.29 -2.09 32.38
CA SER A 478 -8.05 -0.67 32.16
C SER A 478 -8.83 -0.11 30.96
N TYR A 479 -9.19 1.18 31.01
CA TYR A 479 -9.85 1.88 29.93
C TYR A 479 -8.87 2.11 28.77
N HIS A 480 -8.86 1.18 27.80
CA HIS A 480 -7.98 1.19 26.64
C HIS A 480 -8.73 0.66 25.41
N SER A 481 -8.38 1.15 24.19
CA SER A 481 -9.04 0.79 22.94
C SER A 481 -9.14 -0.73 22.71
N LYS A 482 -8.10 -1.51 23.04
CA LYS A 482 -8.12 -2.99 22.96
C LYS A 482 -9.21 -3.61 23.84
N ASN A 483 -9.40 -3.10 25.06
CA ASN A 483 -10.38 -3.63 26.00
C ASN A 483 -11.80 -3.22 25.61
N ILE A 484 -11.98 -2.01 25.07
CA ILE A 484 -13.26 -1.57 24.47
C ILE A 484 -13.64 -2.51 23.32
N HIS A 485 -12.71 -2.82 22.43
CA HIS A 485 -12.97 -3.74 21.33
C HIS A 485 -13.33 -5.15 21.84
N ALA A 486 -12.54 -5.71 22.76
CA ALA A 486 -12.72 -7.08 23.25
C ALA A 486 -14.01 -7.32 24.04
N TYR A 487 -14.51 -6.32 24.80
CA TYR A 487 -15.62 -6.46 25.74
C TYR A 487 -16.88 -5.66 25.36
N ILE A 488 -16.81 -4.78 24.37
CA ILE A 488 -17.95 -3.96 23.95
C ILE A 488 -18.19 -4.10 22.45
N THR A 489 -17.21 -3.71 21.60
CA THR A 489 -17.39 -3.70 20.13
C THR A 489 -17.67 -5.09 19.59
N SER A 490 -16.91 -6.10 20.01
CA SER A 490 -17.10 -7.50 19.60
C SER A 490 -18.48 -8.06 20.02
N LEU A 491 -19.02 -7.60 21.15
CA LEU A 491 -20.35 -8.03 21.60
C LEU A 491 -21.48 -7.30 20.87
N ILE A 492 -21.25 -6.10 20.37
CA ILE A 492 -22.17 -5.37 19.49
C ILE A 492 -22.20 -6.05 18.10
N GLU A 493 -21.04 -6.33 17.53
CA GLU A 493 -20.88 -7.01 16.24
C GLU A 493 -21.51 -8.42 16.28
N ALA A 494 -21.37 -9.12 17.39
CA ALA A 494 -21.99 -10.42 17.61
C ALA A 494 -23.50 -10.36 17.99
N GLY A 495 -24.08 -9.16 18.09
CA GLY A 495 -25.51 -8.95 18.34
C GLY A 495 -25.96 -9.21 19.78
N TYR A 496 -25.06 -9.25 20.77
CA TYR A 496 -25.38 -9.41 22.19
C TYR A 496 -25.62 -8.09 22.91
N LEU A 497 -25.02 -7.00 22.41
CA LEU A 497 -25.22 -5.65 22.93
C LEU A 497 -25.68 -4.71 21.82
N GLU A 498 -26.35 -3.64 22.19
CA GLU A 498 -26.69 -2.52 21.31
C GLU A 498 -26.35 -1.18 21.94
N MET A 499 -26.12 -0.18 21.09
CA MET A 499 -25.86 1.18 21.50
C MET A 499 -27.17 1.90 21.84
N THR A 500 -27.20 2.68 22.90
CA THR A 500 -28.37 3.51 23.22
C THR A 500 -28.51 4.71 22.29
N ASN A 501 -27.41 5.14 21.65
CA ASN A 501 -27.39 6.23 20.68
C ASN A 501 -26.62 5.81 19.41
N PRO A 502 -27.19 4.97 18.55
CA PRO A 502 -26.50 4.40 17.39
C PRO A 502 -26.14 5.45 16.32
N ASN A 503 -26.89 6.54 16.24
CA ASN A 503 -26.63 7.63 15.28
C ASN A 503 -25.46 8.54 15.67
N ASN A 504 -25.01 8.47 16.93
CA ASN A 504 -23.83 9.19 17.40
C ASN A 504 -23.01 8.29 18.36
N PRO A 505 -22.21 7.36 17.83
CA PRO A 505 -21.43 6.38 18.61
C PRO A 505 -20.43 7.00 19.60
N ASN A 506 -19.97 8.22 19.33
CA ASN A 506 -18.97 8.95 20.12
C ASN A 506 -19.60 9.95 21.12
N ALA A 507 -20.91 9.94 21.29
CA ALA A 507 -21.57 10.82 22.25
C ALA A 507 -21.04 10.58 23.68
N SER A 508 -20.82 11.67 24.44
CA SER A 508 -20.33 11.60 25.81
C SER A 508 -21.26 10.84 26.79
N ASN A 509 -22.53 10.71 26.44
CA ASN A 509 -23.57 9.98 27.17
C ASN A 509 -23.89 8.59 26.54
N GLN A 510 -23.05 8.08 25.63
CA GLN A 510 -23.23 6.77 25.02
C GLN A 510 -23.22 5.66 26.08
N LYS A 511 -24.24 4.79 26.05
CA LYS A 511 -24.35 3.58 26.88
C LYS A 511 -24.65 2.36 26.00
N TYR A 512 -24.48 1.20 26.60
CA TYR A 512 -24.66 -0.09 25.94
C TYR A 512 -25.64 -0.92 26.75
N ARG A 513 -26.55 -1.59 26.09
CA ARG A 513 -27.54 -2.48 26.72
C ARG A 513 -27.57 -3.84 26.03
N LYS A 514 -28.02 -4.86 26.76
CA LYS A 514 -28.26 -6.18 26.20
C LYS A 514 -29.39 -6.08 25.16
N LYS A 515 -29.15 -6.70 24.01
CA LYS A 515 -30.11 -6.79 22.92
C LYS A 515 -31.10 -7.91 23.14
#